data_94df54038a295463c0ec29f7ab36ebec
#
_entry.id   94df54038a295463c0ec29f7ab36ebec
#
_cell.length_a   1.000
_cell.length_b   1.000
_cell.length_c   1.000
_cell.angle_alpha   90.00
_cell.angle_beta   90.00
_cell.angle_gamma   90.00
#
_symmetry.space_group_name_H-M   'P 1'
#
loop_
_entity.id
_entity.type
_entity.pdbx_description
1 polymer ?
#
loop_
_entity_poly.entity_id
_entity_poly.type
_entity_poly.pdbx_seq_one_letter_code
_entity_poly.pdbx_strand_id
1 'polypeptide(L)'
;ITERLVGSEMCIRDRLFSKDTNVLVLRPLDRMVSKIQAMSDNPLTQFDISDDEEDQMETRLLENSISRICSLLAVGFGDAGSEIIAENMKRGGAIDPMVPGRKMVAIFGFCDIRQFTDTTEVLQEDIMEFVNTIAKIVHLEVHVHGGSANKNIGDAFLLVWKFPHDIRDDDVTNFDDIDEVKRQRIRMVADNALASFVTIIGALRRSSRLHRYRRNKNLNKRINNFDVKMGFGLHVGWAI
;
A
#
# COMPACT_ATOMS: atom_id res chain seq x y z
N ILE A 1 8.27 -31.31 58.85
CA ILE A 1 9.23 -30.58 58.01
C ILE A 1 9.07 -31.00 56.54
N THR A 2 8.77 -32.24 56.23
CA THR A 2 8.57 -32.77 54.85
C THR A 2 7.34 -32.24 54.15
N GLU A 3 6.20 -32.05 54.81
CA GLU A 3 4.99 -31.51 54.19
C GLU A 3 5.10 -30.05 53.77
N ARG A 4 5.88 -29.23 54.46
CA ARG A 4 6.13 -27.83 54.06
C ARG A 4 7.02 -27.68 52.83
N LEU A 5 7.93 -28.62 52.62
CA LEU A 5 8.79 -28.64 51.43
C LEU A 5 8.02 -29.03 50.17
N VAL A 6 7.14 -30.01 50.25
CA VAL A 6 6.32 -30.47 49.10
C VAL A 6 5.38 -29.34 48.63
N GLY A 7 4.78 -28.61 49.56
CA GLY A 7 3.90 -27.47 49.21
C GLY A 7 4.64 -26.31 48.56
N SER A 8 5.89 -26.04 48.96
CA SER A 8 6.68 -24.97 48.37
C SER A 8 7.21 -25.33 46.96
N GLU A 9 7.63 -26.60 46.77
CA GLU A 9 8.06 -27.10 45.46
C GLU A 9 6.91 -27.12 44.44
N MET A 10 5.71 -27.51 44.86
CA MET A 10 4.53 -27.48 44.01
C MET A 10 4.15 -26.04 43.60
N CYS A 11 4.19 -25.11 44.51
CA CYS A 11 3.91 -23.70 44.25
C CYS A 11 4.96 -23.05 43.31
N ILE A 12 6.23 -23.40 43.43
CA ILE A 12 7.32 -22.90 42.56
C ILE A 12 7.14 -23.50 41.16
N ARG A 13 6.85 -24.79 41.05
CA ARG A 13 6.66 -25.47 39.77
C ARG A 13 5.42 -24.96 39.01
N ASP A 14 4.30 -24.72 39.72
CA ASP A 14 3.10 -24.14 39.12
C ASP A 14 3.35 -22.69 38.64
N ARG A 15 4.16 -21.93 39.37
CA ARG A 15 4.52 -20.56 39.00
C ARG A 15 5.46 -20.50 37.80
N LEU A 16 6.44 -21.40 37.72
CA LEU A 16 7.34 -21.53 36.57
C LEU A 16 6.56 -21.99 35.33
N PHE A 17 5.75 -23.05 35.47
CA PHE A 17 4.93 -23.55 34.37
C PHE A 17 3.95 -22.49 33.84
N SER A 18 3.27 -21.75 34.73
CA SER A 18 2.38 -20.67 34.33
C SER A 18 3.13 -19.52 33.65
N LYS A 19 4.34 -19.17 34.13
CA LYS A 19 5.19 -18.16 33.51
C LYS A 19 5.65 -18.59 32.14
N ASP A 20 6.13 -19.82 32.01
CA ASP A 20 6.63 -20.37 30.74
C ASP A 20 5.50 -20.48 29.73
N THR A 21 4.33 -21.00 30.13
CA THR A 21 3.13 -21.05 29.26
C THR A 21 2.72 -19.65 28.78
N ASN A 22 2.76 -18.65 29.66
CA ASN A 22 2.41 -17.29 29.30
C ASN A 22 3.41 -16.69 28.29
N VAL A 23 4.70 -16.88 28.52
CA VAL A 23 5.74 -16.31 27.67
C VAL A 23 5.87 -17.05 26.33
N LEU A 24 5.79 -18.38 26.36
CA LEU A 24 6.08 -19.21 25.19
C LEU A 24 4.86 -19.47 24.29
N VAL A 25 3.65 -19.34 24.83
CA VAL A 25 2.43 -19.68 24.09
C VAL A 25 1.44 -18.51 24.04
N LEU A 26 1.03 -17.97 25.20
CA LEU A 26 -0.05 -16.98 25.24
C LEU A 26 0.35 -15.65 24.59
N ARG A 27 1.53 -15.10 24.91
CA ARG A 27 1.98 -13.85 24.32
C ARG A 27 2.18 -13.90 22.80
N PRO A 28 2.78 -14.96 22.20
CA PRO A 28 2.82 -15.10 20.75
C PRO A 28 1.42 -15.20 20.12
N LEU A 29 0.50 -15.96 20.73
CA LEU A 29 -0.89 -16.04 20.25
C LEU A 29 -1.59 -14.69 20.28
N ASP A 30 -1.48 -13.94 21.38
CA ASP A 30 -2.05 -12.59 21.48
C ASP A 30 -1.50 -11.65 20.39
N ARG A 31 -0.20 -11.74 20.10
CA ARG A 31 0.43 -10.98 19.01
C ARG A 31 -0.11 -11.38 17.63
N MET A 32 -0.28 -12.68 17.36
CA MET A 32 -0.87 -13.15 16.11
C MET A 32 -2.31 -12.67 15.95
N VAL A 33 -3.12 -12.78 17.00
CA VAL A 33 -4.51 -12.29 16.99
C VAL A 33 -4.54 -10.78 16.73
N SER A 34 -3.69 -10.00 17.42
CA SER A 34 -3.60 -8.55 17.21
C SER A 34 -3.17 -8.19 15.78
N LYS A 35 -2.24 -8.93 15.18
CA LYS A 35 -1.83 -8.74 13.77
C LYS A 35 -2.97 -9.06 12.80
N ILE A 36 -3.70 -10.15 13.03
CA ILE A 36 -4.86 -10.52 12.20
C ILE A 36 -5.97 -9.46 12.32
N GLN A 37 -6.22 -8.95 13.52
CA GLN A 37 -7.18 -7.87 13.74
C GLN A 37 -6.75 -6.59 13.03
N ALA A 38 -5.49 -6.17 13.16
CA ALA A 38 -4.96 -5.00 12.46
C ALA A 38 -5.06 -5.14 10.94
N MET A 39 -4.83 -6.35 10.40
CA MET A 39 -5.03 -6.65 8.98
C MET A 39 -6.50 -6.61 8.57
N SER A 40 -7.42 -7.06 9.44
CA SER A 40 -8.85 -6.95 9.18
C SER A 40 -9.34 -5.50 9.13
N ASP A 41 -8.70 -4.61 9.89
CA ASP A 41 -9.03 -3.18 9.88
C ASP A 41 -8.33 -2.43 8.74
N ASN A 42 -7.07 -2.76 8.49
CA ASN A 42 -6.29 -2.18 7.39
C ASN A 42 -5.35 -3.23 6.77
N PRO A 43 -5.77 -3.93 5.70
CA PRO A 43 -4.97 -4.98 5.05
C PRO A 43 -3.65 -4.50 4.45
N LEU A 44 -3.46 -3.20 4.26
CA LEU A 44 -2.20 -2.62 3.75
C LEU A 44 -1.16 -2.36 4.84
N THR A 45 -1.48 -2.65 6.10
CA THR A 45 -0.53 -2.49 7.20
C THR A 45 0.68 -3.40 6.98
N GLN A 46 1.86 -2.79 6.89
CA GLN A 46 3.11 -3.53 6.83
C GLN A 46 3.51 -3.97 8.24
N PHE A 47 3.84 -5.24 8.39
CA PHE A 47 4.32 -5.80 9.63
C PHE A 47 5.83 -6.03 9.52
N ASP A 48 6.58 -5.53 10.48
CA ASP A 48 8.01 -5.82 10.57
C ASP A 48 8.22 -7.31 10.86
N ILE A 49 9.02 -7.93 10.02
CA ILE A 49 9.46 -9.32 10.21
C ILE A 49 10.72 -9.23 11.08
N SER A 50 10.62 -9.67 12.32
CA SER A 50 11.79 -9.77 13.17
C SER A 50 12.65 -10.96 12.69
N ASP A 51 13.82 -10.65 12.13
CA ASP A 51 14.81 -11.64 11.66
C ASP A 51 15.70 -12.19 12.81
N ASP A 52 15.24 -12.17 14.06
CA ASP A 52 15.98 -12.79 15.16
C ASP A 52 16.04 -14.31 14.96
N GLU A 53 17.14 -14.78 14.39
CA GLU A 53 17.38 -16.17 14.01
C GLU A 53 17.49 -17.16 15.19
N GLU A 54 17.61 -16.68 16.43
CA GLU A 54 17.97 -17.53 17.58
C GLU A 54 16.82 -18.27 18.27
N ASP A 55 15.56 -18.01 17.94
CA ASP A 55 14.43 -18.61 18.64
C ASP A 55 13.54 -19.41 17.68
N GLN A 56 13.89 -20.68 17.48
CA GLN A 56 13.20 -21.65 16.59
C GLN A 56 11.88 -22.17 17.18
N MET A 57 11.10 -21.37 17.89
CA MET A 57 9.82 -21.82 18.40
C MET A 57 8.76 -21.88 17.30
N GLU A 58 8.00 -22.97 17.28
CA GLU A 58 6.91 -23.21 16.32
C GLU A 58 5.90 -22.06 16.25
N THR A 59 5.64 -21.40 17.37
CA THR A 59 4.76 -20.23 17.45
C THR A 59 5.32 -19.01 16.70
N ARG A 60 6.63 -18.80 16.67
CA ARG A 60 7.30 -17.75 15.90
C ARG A 60 7.25 -18.03 14.40
N LEU A 61 7.43 -19.28 14.01
CA LEU A 61 7.27 -19.69 12.61
C LEU A 61 5.87 -19.33 12.08
N LEU A 62 4.83 -19.61 12.88
CA LEU A 62 3.45 -19.24 12.55
C LEU A 62 3.27 -17.72 12.49
N GLU A 63 3.79 -16.96 13.46
CA GLU A 63 3.72 -15.51 13.48
C GLU A 63 4.37 -14.88 12.24
N ASN A 64 5.57 -15.34 11.88
CA ASN A 64 6.28 -14.88 10.69
C ASN A 64 5.55 -15.28 9.39
N SER A 65 4.97 -16.47 9.35
CA SER A 65 4.19 -16.93 8.19
C SER A 65 2.95 -16.08 7.99
N ILE A 66 2.21 -15.76 9.05
CA ILE A 66 1.07 -14.84 9.00
C ILE A 66 1.52 -13.46 8.52
N SER A 67 2.59 -12.90 9.07
CA SER A 67 3.12 -11.60 8.66
C SER A 67 3.51 -11.57 7.17
N ARG A 68 4.14 -12.63 6.66
CA ARG A 68 4.50 -12.78 5.24
C ARG A 68 3.26 -12.88 4.36
N ILE A 69 2.26 -13.67 4.75
CA ILE A 69 0.99 -13.78 4.01
C ILE A 69 0.30 -12.42 3.95
N CYS A 70 0.20 -11.71 5.06
CA CYS A 70 -0.39 -10.36 5.12
C CYS A 70 0.34 -9.39 4.18
N SER A 71 1.69 -9.38 4.21
CA SER A 71 2.50 -8.53 3.34
C SER A 71 2.33 -8.88 1.86
N LEU A 72 2.25 -10.18 1.51
CA LEU A 72 2.02 -10.62 0.14
C LEU A 72 0.62 -10.23 -0.35
N LEU A 73 -0.40 -10.33 0.51
CA LEU A 73 -1.77 -9.91 0.17
C LEU A 73 -1.82 -8.40 -0.07
N ALA A 74 -1.19 -7.59 0.79
CA ALA A 74 -1.12 -6.14 0.62
C ALA A 74 -0.44 -5.75 -0.70
N VAL A 75 0.68 -6.38 -1.05
CA VAL A 75 1.41 -6.11 -2.29
C VAL A 75 0.67 -6.63 -3.52
N GLY A 76 0.05 -7.82 -3.42
CA GLY A 76 -0.55 -8.50 -4.57
C GLY A 76 -1.90 -7.94 -5.00
N PHE A 77 -2.70 -7.47 -4.06
CA PHE A 77 -4.09 -7.06 -4.34
C PHE A 77 -4.30 -5.54 -4.39
N GLY A 78 -3.37 -4.75 -3.85
CA GLY A 78 -3.51 -3.29 -3.78
C GLY A 78 -4.71 -2.84 -2.92
N ASP A 79 -5.06 -1.55 -2.99
CA ASP A 79 -6.11 -0.96 -2.15
C ASP A 79 -7.49 -1.62 -2.33
N ALA A 80 -7.93 -1.83 -3.57
CA ALA A 80 -9.25 -2.37 -3.87
C ALA A 80 -9.40 -3.83 -3.41
N GLY A 81 -8.38 -4.66 -3.64
CA GLY A 81 -8.37 -6.04 -3.17
C GLY A 81 -8.30 -6.14 -1.65
N SER A 82 -7.60 -5.22 -1.03
CA SER A 82 -7.49 -5.13 0.43
C SER A 82 -8.84 -4.83 1.10
N GLU A 83 -9.67 -3.96 0.51
CA GLU A 83 -11.03 -3.69 1.03
C GLU A 83 -11.92 -4.95 0.94
N ILE A 84 -11.84 -5.73 -0.15
CA ILE A 84 -12.57 -7.00 -0.29
C ILE A 84 -12.13 -8.02 0.77
N ILE A 85 -10.82 -8.12 1.01
CA ILE A 85 -10.26 -9.01 2.03
C ILE A 85 -10.74 -8.59 3.42
N ALA A 86 -10.64 -7.30 3.77
CA ALA A 86 -11.09 -6.78 5.06
C ALA A 86 -12.57 -7.04 5.32
N GLU A 87 -13.42 -6.81 4.33
CA GLU A 87 -14.86 -7.03 4.45
C GLU A 87 -15.18 -8.52 4.64
N ASN A 88 -14.53 -9.41 3.91
CA ASN A 88 -14.67 -10.86 4.10
C ASN A 88 -14.18 -11.31 5.48
N MET A 89 -13.07 -10.77 5.96
CA MET A 89 -12.55 -11.10 7.29
C MET A 89 -13.51 -10.64 8.42
N LYS A 90 -14.14 -9.46 8.27
CA LYS A 90 -15.10 -8.94 9.25
C LYS A 90 -16.40 -9.73 9.28
N ARG A 91 -16.88 -10.20 8.14
CA ARG A 91 -18.15 -10.96 8.07
C ARG A 91 -18.06 -12.36 8.66
N GLY A 92 -16.87 -12.98 8.62
CA GLY A 92 -16.69 -14.39 8.98
C GLY A 92 -17.47 -15.33 8.04
N GLY A 93 -17.16 -16.61 8.09
CA GLY A 93 -17.83 -17.63 7.27
C GLY A 93 -17.12 -17.89 5.94
N ALA A 94 -17.87 -18.28 4.90
CA ALA A 94 -17.31 -18.56 3.57
C ALA A 94 -16.86 -17.27 2.89
N ILE A 95 -15.73 -17.34 2.17
CA ILE A 95 -15.21 -16.21 1.39
C ILE A 95 -16.19 -15.89 0.25
N ASP A 96 -16.67 -14.65 0.20
CA ASP A 96 -17.49 -14.12 -0.88
C ASP A 96 -16.64 -13.17 -1.75
N PRO A 97 -16.20 -13.59 -2.93
CA PRO A 97 -15.45 -12.74 -3.83
C PRO A 97 -16.32 -11.67 -4.52
N MET A 98 -17.65 -11.79 -4.43
CA MET A 98 -18.63 -10.92 -5.07
C MET A 98 -19.17 -9.86 -4.10
N VAL A 99 -18.35 -9.37 -3.19
CA VAL A 99 -18.75 -8.25 -2.32
C VAL A 99 -19.16 -7.06 -3.19
N PRO A 100 -20.35 -6.51 -2.98
CA PRO A 100 -20.81 -5.35 -3.76
C PRO A 100 -19.82 -4.18 -3.63
N GLY A 101 -19.47 -3.57 -4.76
CA GLY A 101 -18.65 -2.38 -4.77
C GLY A 101 -19.31 -1.23 -4.00
N ARG A 102 -18.50 -0.41 -3.38
CA ARG A 102 -18.96 0.79 -2.66
C ARG A 102 -18.69 2.03 -3.50
N LYS A 103 -19.75 2.80 -3.76
CA LYS A 103 -19.60 4.10 -4.41
C LYS A 103 -18.74 5.02 -3.53
N MET A 104 -17.70 5.61 -4.13
CA MET A 104 -16.85 6.59 -3.47
C MET A 104 -16.60 7.79 -4.38
N VAL A 105 -16.47 8.97 -3.81
CA VAL A 105 -15.95 10.15 -4.50
C VAL A 105 -14.49 10.34 -4.14
N ALA A 106 -13.68 10.61 -5.15
CA ALA A 106 -12.25 10.80 -4.99
C ALA A 106 -11.69 11.70 -6.09
N ILE A 107 -10.45 12.10 -5.95
CA ILE A 107 -9.67 12.67 -7.05
C ILE A 107 -8.94 11.54 -7.73
N PHE A 108 -9.18 11.38 -9.03
CA PHE A 108 -8.52 10.41 -9.89
C PHE A 108 -7.42 11.08 -10.67
N GLY A 109 -6.21 10.53 -10.60
CA GLY A 109 -5.07 10.92 -11.39
C GLY A 109 -4.78 9.87 -12.45
N PHE A 110 -4.51 10.29 -13.66
CA PHE A 110 -4.09 9.43 -14.74
C PHE A 110 -2.77 9.94 -15.32
N CYS A 111 -1.75 9.10 -15.31
CA CYS A 111 -0.43 9.42 -15.86
C CYS A 111 -0.09 8.42 -16.96
N ASP A 112 0.49 8.89 -18.06
CA ASP A 112 0.78 8.09 -19.24
C ASP A 112 2.20 8.39 -19.76
N ILE A 113 2.97 7.36 -20.05
CA ILE A 113 4.34 7.50 -20.57
C ILE A 113 4.25 7.84 -22.06
N ARG A 114 4.76 9.00 -22.44
CA ARG A 114 4.75 9.44 -23.83
C ARG A 114 5.72 8.64 -24.71
N GLN A 115 5.29 8.34 -25.94
CA GLN A 115 6.06 7.59 -26.94
C GLN A 115 6.46 6.19 -26.46
N PHE A 116 5.58 5.57 -25.66
CA PHE A 116 5.84 4.27 -25.06
C PHE A 116 6.02 3.16 -26.07
N THR A 117 5.21 3.12 -27.13
CA THR A 117 5.29 2.10 -28.20
C THR A 117 6.65 2.12 -28.87
N ASP A 118 7.10 3.30 -29.32
CA ASP A 118 8.42 3.44 -29.92
C ASP A 118 9.56 3.08 -28.96
N THR A 119 9.40 3.45 -27.68
CA THR A 119 10.37 3.12 -26.63
C THR A 119 10.44 1.61 -26.40
N THR A 120 9.29 0.92 -26.38
CA THR A 120 9.20 -0.54 -26.22
C THR A 120 9.84 -1.29 -27.37
N GLU A 121 9.60 -0.85 -28.63
CA GLU A 121 10.21 -1.45 -29.80
C GLU A 121 11.74 -1.38 -29.78
N VAL A 122 12.30 -0.29 -29.22
CA VAL A 122 13.75 -0.11 -29.14
C VAL A 122 14.37 -0.81 -27.94
N LEU A 123 13.73 -0.76 -26.77
CA LEU A 123 14.27 -1.30 -25.51
C LEU A 123 14.02 -2.80 -25.35
N GLN A 124 12.97 -3.33 -25.97
CA GLN A 124 12.58 -4.75 -25.88
C GLN A 124 12.52 -5.23 -24.42
N GLU A 125 13.39 -6.14 -24.00
CA GLU A 125 13.40 -6.69 -22.63
C GLU A 125 13.74 -5.63 -21.56
N ASP A 126 14.55 -4.63 -21.91
CA ASP A 126 14.94 -3.54 -21.00
C ASP A 126 13.79 -2.59 -20.66
N ILE A 127 12.64 -2.70 -21.36
CA ILE A 127 11.46 -1.86 -21.11
C ILE A 127 10.95 -2.01 -19.67
N MET A 128 11.06 -3.20 -19.09
CA MET A 128 10.58 -3.46 -17.73
C MET A 128 11.36 -2.65 -16.70
N GLU A 129 12.68 -2.53 -16.84
CA GLU A 129 13.49 -1.70 -15.94
C GLU A 129 13.16 -0.21 -16.11
N PHE A 130 12.92 0.23 -17.34
CA PHE A 130 12.50 1.59 -17.65
C PHE A 130 11.16 1.93 -16.97
N VAL A 131 10.14 1.11 -17.18
CA VAL A 131 8.80 1.30 -16.59
C VAL A 131 8.86 1.23 -15.07
N ASN A 132 9.53 0.24 -14.50
CA ASN A 132 9.65 0.08 -13.04
C ASN A 132 10.37 1.27 -12.38
N THR A 133 11.34 1.87 -13.07
CA THR A 133 12.01 3.07 -12.58
C THR A 133 11.06 4.26 -12.52
N ILE A 134 10.22 4.43 -13.54
CA ILE A 134 9.18 5.47 -13.59
C ILE A 134 8.10 5.20 -12.52
N ALA A 135 7.60 3.96 -12.46
CA ALA A 135 6.59 3.54 -11.50
C ALA A 135 7.02 3.83 -10.06
N LYS A 136 8.27 3.52 -9.72
CA LYS A 136 8.81 3.80 -8.38
C LYS A 136 8.76 5.29 -8.02
N ILE A 137 9.08 6.15 -8.98
CA ILE A 137 9.02 7.62 -8.77
C ILE A 137 7.57 8.06 -8.61
N VAL A 138 6.69 7.63 -9.50
CA VAL A 138 5.26 7.99 -9.46
C VAL A 138 4.61 7.55 -8.16
N HIS A 139 4.78 6.29 -7.78
CA HIS A 139 4.17 5.73 -6.57
C HIS A 139 4.69 6.41 -5.31
N LEU A 140 6.01 6.69 -5.22
CA LEU A 140 6.60 7.37 -4.08
C LEU A 140 6.04 8.78 -3.90
N GLU A 141 6.04 9.58 -4.96
CA GLU A 141 5.58 10.97 -4.90
C GLU A 141 4.07 11.06 -4.61
N VAL A 142 3.28 10.16 -5.19
CA VAL A 142 1.84 10.08 -4.91
C VAL A 142 1.60 9.71 -3.45
N HIS A 143 2.32 8.73 -2.93
CA HIS A 143 2.18 8.31 -1.53
C HIS A 143 2.56 9.43 -0.54
N VAL A 144 3.66 10.13 -0.79
CA VAL A 144 4.11 11.29 0.02
C VAL A 144 3.04 12.38 0.08
N HIS A 145 2.26 12.55 -1.00
CA HIS A 145 1.18 13.52 -1.09
C HIS A 145 -0.21 12.95 -0.75
N GLY A 146 -0.26 11.85 0.02
CA GLY A 146 -1.51 11.29 0.55
C GLY A 146 -2.40 10.57 -0.47
N GLY A 147 -1.89 10.28 -1.67
CA GLY A 147 -2.56 9.47 -2.67
C GLY A 147 -2.12 8.01 -2.64
N SER A 148 -2.80 7.17 -3.39
CA SER A 148 -2.47 5.78 -3.61
C SER A 148 -2.40 5.44 -5.09
N ALA A 149 -1.47 4.56 -5.47
CA ALA A 149 -1.44 3.97 -6.80
C ALA A 149 -2.43 2.80 -6.82
N ASN A 150 -3.50 2.96 -7.58
CA ASN A 150 -4.56 1.95 -7.66
C ASN A 150 -4.17 0.82 -8.61
N LYS A 151 -3.79 1.17 -9.85
CA LYS A 151 -3.52 0.17 -10.89
C LYS A 151 -2.56 0.71 -11.94
N ASN A 152 -1.66 -0.14 -12.41
CA ASN A 152 -0.86 0.11 -13.61
C ASN A 152 -1.55 -0.56 -14.80
N ILE A 153 -1.77 0.19 -15.86
CA ILE A 153 -2.45 -0.27 -17.09
C ILE A 153 -1.48 -0.05 -18.26
N GLY A 154 -0.61 -1.04 -18.48
CA GLY A 154 0.47 -0.90 -19.47
C GLY A 154 1.44 0.21 -19.09
N ASP A 155 1.46 1.28 -19.85
CA ASP A 155 2.26 2.49 -19.68
C ASP A 155 1.57 3.60 -18.85
N ALA A 156 0.34 3.35 -18.43
CA ALA A 156 -0.47 4.30 -17.67
C ALA A 156 -0.59 3.90 -16.20
N PHE A 157 -0.68 4.90 -15.32
CA PHE A 157 -0.85 4.75 -13.88
C PHE A 157 -2.17 5.40 -13.47
N LEU A 158 -3.06 4.63 -12.86
CA LEU A 158 -4.24 5.12 -12.20
C LEU A 158 -3.97 5.40 -10.74
N LEU A 159 -4.15 6.63 -10.33
CA LEU A 159 -3.84 7.16 -9.01
C LEU A 159 -5.11 7.69 -8.37
N VAL A 160 -5.23 7.58 -7.04
CA VAL A 160 -6.45 7.97 -6.33
C VAL A 160 -6.09 8.72 -5.05
N TRP A 161 -6.74 9.86 -4.83
CA TRP A 161 -6.75 10.58 -3.57
C TRP A 161 -8.15 10.54 -2.99
N LYS A 162 -8.32 9.72 -1.94
CA LYS A 162 -9.60 9.57 -1.24
C LYS A 162 -9.83 10.80 -0.35
N PHE A 163 -11.07 11.28 -0.32
CA PHE A 163 -11.45 12.28 0.65
C PHE A 163 -11.61 11.67 2.05
N PRO A 164 -11.41 12.43 3.13
CA PRO A 164 -11.73 11.99 4.48
C PRO A 164 -13.17 11.51 4.62
N HIS A 165 -13.42 10.56 5.54
CA HIS A 165 -14.72 9.89 5.69
C HIS A 165 -15.89 10.81 6.05
N ASP A 166 -15.61 12.01 6.57
CA ASP A 166 -16.60 13.03 6.90
C ASP A 166 -17.05 13.87 5.69
N ILE A 167 -16.39 13.72 4.53
CA ILE A 167 -16.72 14.39 3.28
C ILE A 167 -17.56 13.44 2.41
N ARG A 168 -18.75 13.89 2.08
CA ARG A 168 -19.72 13.15 1.24
C ARG A 168 -19.70 13.64 -0.20
N ASP A 169 -20.32 12.86 -1.08
CA ASP A 169 -20.47 13.20 -2.50
C ASP A 169 -21.10 14.59 -2.70
N ASP A 170 -22.13 14.90 -1.89
CA ASP A 170 -22.86 16.17 -1.96
C ASP A 170 -21.95 17.35 -1.53
N ASP A 171 -21.03 17.15 -0.59
CA ASP A 171 -20.08 18.18 -0.15
C ASP A 171 -19.12 18.58 -1.29
N VAL A 172 -18.76 17.63 -2.16
CA VAL A 172 -17.87 17.89 -3.30
C VAL A 172 -18.63 18.54 -4.46
N THR A 173 -19.89 18.15 -4.65
CA THR A 173 -20.76 18.67 -5.73
C THR A 173 -21.23 20.09 -5.42
N ASN A 174 -21.58 20.38 -4.16
CA ASN A 174 -22.09 21.68 -3.69
C ASN A 174 -21.00 22.43 -2.90
N PHE A 175 -19.82 22.55 -3.48
CA PHE A 175 -18.62 23.06 -2.84
C PHE A 175 -18.78 24.47 -2.23
N ASP A 176 -19.64 25.31 -2.77
CA ASP A 176 -19.87 26.67 -2.29
C ASP A 176 -20.77 26.75 -1.05
N ASP A 177 -21.59 25.72 -0.80
CA ASP A 177 -22.58 25.68 0.28
C ASP A 177 -22.14 24.91 1.52
N ILE A 178 -20.89 24.38 1.52
CA ILE A 178 -20.38 23.58 2.63
C ILE A 178 -19.65 24.43 3.68
N ASP A 179 -19.51 23.86 4.88
CA ASP A 179 -18.71 24.40 5.95
C ASP A 179 -17.25 24.67 5.54
N GLU A 180 -16.68 25.78 6.02
CA GLU A 180 -15.32 26.20 5.66
C GLU A 180 -14.26 25.17 6.03
N VAL A 181 -14.44 24.42 7.12
CA VAL A 181 -13.52 23.36 7.54
C VAL A 181 -13.49 22.22 6.51
N LYS A 182 -14.63 21.77 6.03
CA LYS A 182 -14.72 20.76 4.97
C LYS A 182 -14.16 21.28 3.66
N ARG A 183 -14.46 22.53 3.30
CA ARG A 183 -13.94 23.18 2.10
C ARG A 183 -12.42 23.22 2.11
N GLN A 184 -11.82 23.58 3.24
CA GLN A 184 -10.36 23.59 3.38
C GLN A 184 -9.76 22.20 3.24
N ARG A 185 -10.39 21.16 3.78
CA ARG A 185 -9.93 19.77 3.63
C ARG A 185 -9.99 19.29 2.18
N ILE A 186 -11.07 19.58 1.46
CA ILE A 186 -11.18 19.25 0.03
C ILE A 186 -10.09 19.96 -0.77
N ARG A 187 -9.85 21.27 -0.52
CA ARG A 187 -8.76 22.02 -1.16
C ARG A 187 -7.39 21.40 -0.89
N MET A 188 -7.14 21.00 0.37
CA MET A 188 -5.85 20.38 0.74
C MET A 188 -5.61 19.08 -0.02
N VAL A 189 -6.64 18.24 -0.21
CA VAL A 189 -6.52 17.01 -1.00
C VAL A 189 -6.25 17.32 -2.47
N ALA A 190 -6.93 18.33 -3.03
CA ALA A 190 -6.73 18.78 -4.41
C ALA A 190 -5.33 19.36 -4.62
N ASP A 191 -4.87 20.19 -3.70
CA ASP A 191 -3.51 20.77 -3.73
C ASP A 191 -2.44 19.68 -3.66
N ASN A 192 -2.62 18.70 -2.80
CA ASN A 192 -1.71 17.56 -2.69
C ASN A 192 -1.68 16.72 -3.98
N ALA A 193 -2.83 16.47 -4.59
CA ALA A 193 -2.90 15.76 -5.87
C ALA A 193 -2.16 16.51 -6.98
N LEU A 194 -2.35 17.81 -7.08
CA LEU A 194 -1.64 18.66 -8.05
C LEU A 194 -0.14 18.73 -7.75
N ALA A 195 0.23 18.94 -6.49
CA ALA A 195 1.62 19.01 -6.04
C ALA A 195 2.38 17.72 -6.37
N SER A 196 1.73 16.54 -6.20
CA SER A 196 2.35 15.27 -6.55
C SER A 196 2.75 15.21 -8.02
N PHE A 197 1.94 15.72 -8.94
CA PHE A 197 2.27 15.73 -10.36
C PHE A 197 3.45 16.66 -10.69
N VAL A 198 3.51 17.80 -10.04
CA VAL A 198 4.63 18.73 -10.19
C VAL A 198 5.92 18.11 -9.67
N THR A 199 5.87 17.43 -8.51
CA THR A 199 7.03 16.75 -7.93
C THR A 199 7.47 15.54 -8.77
N ILE A 200 6.54 14.77 -9.33
CA ILE A 200 6.85 13.67 -10.28
C ILE A 200 7.62 14.22 -11.48
N ILE A 201 7.16 15.28 -12.12
CA ILE A 201 7.86 15.90 -13.26
C ILE A 201 9.30 16.27 -12.88
N GLY A 202 9.47 16.90 -11.71
CA GLY A 202 10.77 17.25 -11.18
C GLY A 202 11.66 16.05 -10.89
N ALA A 203 11.10 14.99 -10.28
CA ALA A 203 11.81 13.76 -9.93
C ALA A 203 12.24 12.97 -11.16
N LEU A 204 11.38 12.85 -12.19
CA LEU A 204 11.73 12.23 -13.47
C LEU A 204 12.92 12.92 -14.14
N ARG A 205 12.95 14.25 -14.11
CA ARG A 205 14.05 15.04 -14.68
C ARG A 205 15.36 14.87 -13.92
N ARG A 206 15.31 14.76 -12.60
CA ARG A 206 16.49 14.58 -11.74
C ARG A 206 17.01 13.15 -11.67
N SER A 207 16.23 12.16 -12.09
CA SER A 207 16.58 10.75 -11.97
C SER A 207 17.83 10.40 -12.80
N SER A 208 18.92 10.06 -12.13
CA SER A 208 20.15 9.60 -12.78
C SER A 208 19.95 8.29 -13.57
N ARG A 209 19.06 7.41 -13.09
CA ARG A 209 18.71 6.16 -13.78
C ARG A 209 18.01 6.42 -15.11
N LEU A 210 17.17 7.43 -15.20
CA LEU A 210 16.48 7.79 -16.45
C LEU A 210 17.38 8.59 -17.40
N HIS A 211 18.42 9.25 -16.92
CA HIS A 211 19.37 9.97 -17.77
C HIS A 211 20.09 9.06 -18.77
N ARG A 212 20.30 7.77 -18.45
CA ARG A 212 20.94 6.83 -19.39
C ARG A 212 20.11 6.63 -20.66
N TYR A 213 18.78 6.67 -20.56
CA TYR A 213 17.90 6.52 -21.72
C TYR A 213 17.95 7.72 -22.66
N ARG A 214 18.12 8.94 -22.15
CA ARG A 214 18.31 10.16 -22.94
C ARG A 214 19.56 10.06 -23.82
N ARG A 215 20.60 9.33 -23.39
CA ARG A 215 21.85 9.13 -24.13
C ARG A 215 21.84 7.86 -24.98
N ASN A 216 20.77 7.10 -24.98
CA ASN A 216 20.67 5.89 -25.77
C ASN A 216 20.59 6.23 -27.27
N LYS A 217 21.60 5.75 -28.04
CA LYS A 217 21.71 6.05 -29.46
C LYS A 217 20.55 5.51 -30.30
N ASN A 218 20.02 4.32 -29.93
CA ASN A 218 18.93 3.69 -30.65
C ASN A 218 17.60 4.43 -30.40
N LEU A 219 17.34 4.85 -29.17
CA LEU A 219 16.18 5.69 -28.87
C LEU A 219 16.25 7.02 -29.61
N ASN A 220 17.43 7.68 -29.64
CA ASN A 220 17.59 8.95 -30.34
C ASN A 220 17.55 8.84 -31.88
N LYS A 221 17.80 7.65 -32.45
CA LYS A 221 17.56 7.39 -33.88
C LYS A 221 16.08 7.29 -34.21
N ARG A 222 15.29 6.69 -33.33
CA ARG A 222 13.84 6.50 -33.51
C ARG A 222 13.06 7.77 -33.15
N ILE A 223 13.43 8.41 -32.05
CA ILE A 223 12.78 9.59 -31.49
C ILE A 223 13.82 10.70 -31.36
N ASN A 224 13.71 11.72 -32.18
CA ASN A 224 14.67 12.83 -32.15
C ASN A 224 14.68 13.53 -30.79
N ASN A 225 15.86 13.65 -30.17
CA ASN A 225 16.04 14.21 -28.82
C ASN A 225 15.16 13.51 -27.77
N PHE A 226 15.26 12.18 -27.69
CA PHE A 226 14.49 11.39 -26.73
C PHE A 226 14.62 11.90 -25.31
N ASP A 227 13.51 12.15 -24.67
CA ASP A 227 13.39 12.47 -23.25
C ASP A 227 12.21 11.73 -22.62
N VAL A 228 12.36 11.35 -21.35
CA VAL A 228 11.28 10.72 -20.60
C VAL A 228 10.24 11.76 -20.27
N LYS A 229 9.08 11.64 -20.87
CA LYS A 229 7.93 12.54 -20.69
C LYS A 229 6.71 11.74 -20.31
N MET A 230 5.87 12.34 -19.48
CA MET A 230 4.57 11.80 -19.12
C MET A 230 3.46 12.81 -19.40
N GLY A 231 2.28 12.30 -19.75
CA GLY A 231 1.03 13.03 -19.71
C GLY A 231 0.39 12.91 -18.34
N PHE A 232 -0.33 13.93 -17.91
CA PHE A 232 -1.00 13.96 -16.61
C PHE A 232 -2.42 14.49 -16.75
N GLY A 233 -3.38 13.86 -16.08
CA GLY A 233 -4.74 14.31 -15.97
C GLY A 233 -5.26 14.12 -14.56
N LEU A 234 -5.98 15.11 -14.02
CA LEU A 234 -6.70 15.03 -12.74
C LEU A 234 -8.19 15.22 -12.99
N HIS A 235 -8.99 14.43 -12.31
CA HIS A 235 -10.44 14.53 -12.36
C HIS A 235 -11.04 14.22 -11.00
N VAL A 236 -12.02 15.02 -10.58
CA VAL A 236 -12.83 14.74 -9.39
C VAL A 236 -14.10 14.04 -9.87
N GLY A 237 -14.40 12.90 -9.30
CA GLY A 237 -15.56 12.12 -9.71
C GLY A 237 -15.85 10.98 -8.76
N TRP A 238 -16.81 10.15 -9.12
CA TRP A 238 -17.16 8.94 -8.38
C TRP A 238 -16.77 7.68 -9.14
N ALA A 239 -16.49 6.64 -8.38
CA ALA A 239 -16.26 5.29 -8.87
C ALA A 239 -16.87 4.26 -7.92
N ILE A 240 -16.99 3.02 -8.37
CA ILE A 240 -17.42 1.85 -7.62
C ILE A 240 -16.30 0.84 -7.62
#